data_9396b84aaadcb8f3b632af80f0102c99
#
_entry.id   9396b84aaadcb8f3b632af80f0102c99
#
_cell.length_a   1.000
_cell.length_b   1.000
_cell.length_c   1.000
_cell.angle_alpha   90.00
_cell.angle_beta   90.00
_cell.angle_gamma   90.00
#
_symmetry.space_group_name_H-M   'P 1'
#
loop_
_entity.id
_entity.type
_entity.pdbx_description
1 polymer ?
#
loop_
_entity_poly.entity_id
_entity_poly.type
_entity_poly.pdbx_seq_one_letter_code
_entity_poly.pdbx_strand_id
1 'polypeptide(L)'
;MESTTVVLLGDHYQKDVDKVAFVNHALWKAGLLTVRNGRIKSWKAYAKNCDGSCYIYLHPSVENNAEVQKRTRKVLETLKGREDFGIERILTREEAANMGADENCFLMLEAKEGWFFLDEWEQLTAAEKDCAHGMKGTHGYLPGETDYQTFFAMSGCSIRAGARVEKNIALWDEGATLAALLEIDLGKTDGSVIREMLQ
;
A
#
# COMPACT_ATOMS: atom_id res chain seq x y z
N MET A 1 22.93 31.33 2.48
CA MET A 1 22.64 29.91 2.20
C MET A 1 23.72 29.30 1.27
N GLU A 2 24.96 29.74 1.38
CA GLU A 2 26.02 29.28 0.49
C GLU A 2 26.48 27.83 0.75
N SER A 3 26.10 27.23 1.89
CA SER A 3 26.48 25.88 2.29
C SER A 3 25.30 24.98 2.65
N THR A 4 24.08 25.38 2.33
CA THR A 4 22.87 24.66 2.72
C THR A 4 22.04 24.29 1.51
N THR A 5 21.59 23.04 1.43
CA THR A 5 20.56 22.57 0.50
C THR A 5 19.29 22.25 1.28
N VAL A 6 18.17 22.77 0.83
CA VAL A 6 16.85 22.45 1.34
C VAL A 6 16.17 21.51 0.37
N VAL A 7 15.59 20.42 0.90
CA VAL A 7 14.84 19.43 0.14
C VAL A 7 13.41 19.36 0.68
N LEU A 8 12.45 19.41 -0.20
CA LEU A 8 11.03 19.21 0.08
C LEU A 8 10.56 18.01 -0.73
N LEU A 9 9.99 17.04 -0.06
CA LEU A 9 9.47 15.82 -0.68
C LEU A 9 8.20 15.34 0.02
N GLY A 10 7.37 14.61 -0.71
CA GLY A 10 6.29 13.82 -0.14
C GLY A 10 6.59 12.35 -0.35
N ASP A 11 6.41 11.55 0.69
CA ASP A 11 6.61 10.10 0.66
C ASP A 11 5.46 9.39 -0.09
N HIS A 12 4.25 9.94 -0.03
CA HIS A 12 3.06 9.47 -0.75
C HIS A 12 2.00 10.56 -0.80
N TYR A 13 1.00 10.36 -1.64
CA TYR A 13 -0.23 11.16 -1.68
C TYR A 13 -1.29 10.54 -0.74
N GLN A 14 -2.39 11.27 -0.51
CA GLN A 14 -3.57 10.76 0.20
C GLN A 14 -4.80 10.89 -0.69
N LYS A 15 -5.65 9.86 -0.70
CA LYS A 15 -6.97 9.89 -1.36
C LYS A 15 -8.06 10.06 -0.31
N ASP A 16 -9.11 10.79 -0.67
CA ASP A 16 -10.30 10.94 0.16
C ASP A 16 -11.01 9.59 0.31
N VAL A 17 -11.48 9.30 1.53
CA VAL A 17 -12.21 8.07 1.84
C VAL A 17 -13.46 8.36 2.68
N ASP A 18 -14.50 7.55 2.47
CA ASP A 18 -15.76 7.63 3.22
C ASP A 18 -16.30 6.25 3.64
N LYS A 19 -15.65 5.16 3.20
CA LYS A 19 -16.09 3.77 3.46
C LYS A 19 -14.93 2.88 3.81
N VAL A 20 -15.17 1.96 4.74
CA VAL A 20 -14.20 0.95 5.16
C VAL A 20 -14.72 -0.47 4.91
N ALA A 21 -13.81 -1.35 4.53
CA ALA A 21 -14.05 -2.76 4.29
C ALA A 21 -13.21 -3.62 5.25
N PHE A 22 -13.87 -4.60 5.89
CA PHE A 22 -13.26 -5.50 6.86
C PHE A 22 -13.22 -6.93 6.29
N VAL A 23 -12.18 -7.24 5.56
CA VAL A 23 -12.00 -8.55 4.90
C VAL A 23 -11.97 -9.69 5.92
N ASN A 24 -11.40 -9.46 7.11
CA ASN A 24 -11.32 -10.45 8.17
C ASN A 24 -12.70 -10.92 8.67
N HIS A 25 -13.74 -10.08 8.56
CA HIS A 25 -15.11 -10.50 8.84
C HIS A 25 -15.56 -11.67 7.92
N ALA A 26 -15.33 -11.52 6.63
CA ALA A 26 -15.70 -12.55 5.66
C ALA A 26 -14.85 -13.83 5.82
N LEU A 27 -13.54 -13.69 6.13
CA LEU A 27 -12.67 -14.81 6.42
C LEU A 27 -13.14 -15.57 7.68
N TRP A 28 -13.57 -14.85 8.72
CA TRP A 28 -14.15 -15.43 9.92
C TRP A 28 -15.44 -16.19 9.61
N LYS A 29 -16.39 -15.57 8.92
CA LYS A 29 -17.64 -16.24 8.50
C LYS A 29 -17.40 -17.48 7.63
N ALA A 30 -16.32 -17.47 6.85
CA ALA A 30 -15.90 -18.61 6.06
C ALA A 30 -15.13 -19.67 6.85
N GLY A 31 -14.89 -19.53 8.16
CA GLY A 31 -14.14 -20.47 8.99
C GLY A 31 -12.63 -20.54 8.64
N LEU A 32 -12.10 -19.48 8.02
CA LEU A 32 -10.68 -19.30 7.74
C LEU A 32 -9.96 -18.55 8.86
N LEU A 33 -10.74 -17.97 9.79
CA LEU A 33 -10.27 -17.24 10.95
C LEU A 33 -11.16 -17.62 12.15
N THR A 34 -10.57 -17.75 13.34
CA THR A 34 -11.28 -18.14 14.57
C THR A 34 -11.22 -17.01 15.57
N VAL A 35 -12.37 -16.63 16.08
CA VAL A 35 -12.51 -15.62 17.13
C VAL A 35 -12.97 -16.29 18.44
N ARG A 36 -12.37 -15.94 19.57
CA ARG A 36 -12.80 -16.32 20.91
C ARG A 36 -12.58 -15.16 21.88
N ASN A 37 -13.57 -14.88 22.72
CA ASN A 37 -13.52 -13.80 23.72
C ASN A 37 -13.18 -12.43 23.09
N GLY A 38 -13.80 -12.11 21.95
CA GLY A 38 -13.59 -10.83 21.25
C GLY A 38 -12.18 -10.64 20.66
N ARG A 39 -11.43 -11.73 20.42
CA ARG A 39 -10.09 -11.67 19.84
C ARG A 39 -9.86 -12.77 18.82
N ILE A 40 -9.11 -12.46 17.79
CA ILE A 40 -8.61 -13.46 16.84
C ILE A 40 -7.65 -14.39 17.59
N LYS A 41 -7.93 -15.69 17.57
CA LYS A 41 -7.15 -16.72 18.26
C LYS A 41 -6.28 -17.54 17.32
N SER A 42 -6.76 -17.82 16.14
CA SER A 42 -6.04 -18.55 15.11
C SER A 42 -6.61 -18.22 13.75
N TRP A 43 -5.85 -18.46 12.73
CA TRP A 43 -6.25 -18.21 11.36
C TRP A 43 -5.59 -19.21 10.42
N LYS A 44 -6.24 -19.49 9.31
CA LYS A 44 -5.73 -20.16 8.13
C LYS A 44 -5.43 -19.15 7.04
N ALA A 45 -6.27 -18.11 6.94
CA ALA A 45 -6.07 -16.92 6.13
C ALA A 45 -6.35 -15.68 6.98
N TYR A 46 -5.53 -14.65 6.79
CA TYR A 46 -5.62 -13.35 7.48
C TYR A 46 -5.44 -12.21 6.49
N ALA A 47 -6.27 -11.19 6.62
CA ALA A 47 -6.18 -9.97 5.85
C ALA A 47 -5.49 -8.90 6.70
N LYS A 48 -4.29 -8.49 6.28
CA LYS A 48 -3.52 -7.42 6.90
C LYS A 48 -3.70 -6.15 6.10
N ASN A 49 -4.27 -5.12 6.71
CA ASN A 49 -4.48 -3.86 6.03
C ASN A 49 -3.15 -3.14 5.73
N CYS A 50 -3.19 -2.34 4.69
CA CYS A 50 -2.27 -1.28 4.35
C CYS A 50 -3.09 -0.13 3.75
N ASP A 51 -4.17 0.23 4.45
CA ASP A 51 -5.14 1.26 4.12
C ASP A 51 -5.82 1.07 2.74
N GLY A 52 -5.31 1.72 1.67
CA GLY A 52 -5.82 1.56 0.30
C GLY A 52 -5.57 0.18 -0.31
N SER A 53 -4.69 -0.61 0.28
CA SER A 53 -4.45 -2.00 -0.08
C SER A 53 -4.57 -2.94 1.12
N CYS A 54 -4.67 -4.24 0.86
CA CYS A 54 -4.77 -5.25 1.89
C CYS A 54 -4.07 -6.54 1.46
N TYR A 55 -3.14 -7.01 2.28
CA TYR A 55 -2.40 -8.24 2.02
C TYR A 55 -3.09 -9.43 2.64
N ILE A 56 -3.28 -10.48 1.86
CA ILE A 56 -3.84 -11.75 2.33
C ILE A 56 -2.71 -12.73 2.56
N TYR A 57 -2.58 -13.17 3.79
CA TYR A 57 -1.60 -14.18 4.18
C TYR A 57 -2.27 -15.51 4.47
N LEU A 58 -1.63 -16.61 4.09
CA LEU A 58 -1.96 -17.95 4.56
C LEU A 58 -1.01 -18.34 5.68
N HIS A 59 -1.55 -18.96 6.72
CA HIS A 59 -0.72 -19.44 7.83
C HIS A 59 0.28 -20.48 7.31
N PRO A 60 1.57 -20.45 7.71
CA PRO A 60 2.61 -21.35 7.18
C PRO A 60 2.24 -22.84 7.24
N SER A 61 1.50 -23.27 8.27
CA SER A 61 1.05 -24.67 8.38
C SER A 61 0.04 -25.11 7.32
N VAL A 62 -0.56 -24.19 6.56
CA VAL A 62 -1.60 -24.45 5.55
C VAL A 62 -1.37 -23.70 4.24
N GLU A 63 -0.25 -23.02 4.07
CA GLU A 63 0.04 -22.23 2.86
C GLU A 63 -0.03 -23.06 1.58
N ASN A 64 0.42 -24.33 1.63
CA ASN A 64 0.39 -25.27 0.51
C ASN A 64 -0.91 -26.11 0.45
N ASN A 65 -1.91 -25.82 1.27
CA ASN A 65 -3.18 -26.54 1.27
C ASN A 65 -4.10 -25.97 0.19
N ALA A 66 -4.29 -26.73 -0.90
CA ALA A 66 -5.09 -26.32 -2.06
C ALA A 66 -6.56 -25.98 -1.72
N GLU A 67 -7.16 -26.66 -0.73
CA GLU A 67 -8.54 -26.37 -0.31
C GLU A 67 -8.64 -25.03 0.44
N VAL A 68 -7.65 -24.72 1.30
CA VAL A 68 -7.57 -23.43 1.98
C VAL A 68 -7.35 -22.31 0.97
N GLN A 69 -6.42 -22.49 0.02
CA GLN A 69 -6.18 -21.51 -1.04
C GLN A 69 -7.43 -21.25 -1.88
N LYS A 70 -8.10 -22.33 -2.35
CA LYS A 70 -9.32 -22.24 -3.15
C LYS A 70 -10.44 -21.54 -2.38
N ARG A 71 -10.64 -21.91 -1.11
CA ARG A 71 -11.67 -21.29 -0.24
C ARG A 71 -11.39 -19.82 -0.01
N THR A 72 -10.14 -19.44 0.24
CA THR A 72 -9.73 -18.05 0.41
C THR A 72 -10.01 -17.25 -0.86
N ARG A 73 -9.57 -17.72 -2.04
CA ARG A 73 -9.87 -17.06 -3.32
C ARG A 73 -11.37 -16.89 -3.55
N LYS A 74 -12.16 -17.94 -3.29
CA LYS A 74 -13.63 -17.88 -3.46
C LYS A 74 -14.27 -16.78 -2.58
N VAL A 75 -13.83 -16.64 -1.34
CA VAL A 75 -14.32 -15.58 -0.45
C VAL A 75 -14.02 -14.21 -1.04
N LEU A 76 -12.80 -13.97 -1.46
CA LEU A 76 -12.36 -12.68 -2.00
C LEU A 76 -13.06 -12.34 -3.32
N GLU A 77 -13.20 -13.29 -4.23
CA GLU A 77 -13.94 -13.10 -5.49
C GLU A 77 -15.42 -12.80 -5.23
N THR A 78 -16.03 -13.47 -4.24
CA THR A 78 -17.40 -13.18 -3.83
C THR A 78 -17.53 -11.74 -3.31
N LEU A 79 -16.55 -11.25 -2.51
CA LEU A 79 -16.55 -9.88 -2.01
C LEU A 79 -16.34 -8.87 -3.15
N LYS A 80 -15.40 -9.14 -4.06
CA LYS A 80 -15.15 -8.28 -5.22
C LYS A 80 -16.38 -8.12 -6.12
N GLY A 81 -17.17 -9.18 -6.26
CA GLY A 81 -18.40 -9.16 -7.05
C GLY A 81 -19.56 -8.36 -6.42
N ARG A 82 -19.39 -7.85 -5.20
CA ARG A 82 -20.41 -7.03 -4.52
C ARG A 82 -20.25 -5.56 -4.85
N GLU A 83 -21.35 -4.89 -5.15
CA GLU A 83 -21.36 -3.43 -5.35
C GLU A 83 -21.14 -2.65 -4.05
N ASP A 84 -21.59 -3.22 -2.93
CA ASP A 84 -21.48 -2.64 -1.58
C ASP A 84 -20.20 -3.04 -0.84
N PHE A 85 -19.16 -3.49 -1.54
CA PHE A 85 -17.86 -3.83 -0.98
C PHE A 85 -16.70 -3.25 -1.80
N GLY A 86 -15.66 -2.79 -1.12
CA GLY A 86 -14.64 -1.92 -1.65
C GLY A 86 -13.43 -2.58 -2.34
N ILE A 87 -13.53 -3.80 -2.89
CA ILE A 87 -12.41 -4.42 -3.65
C ILE A 87 -12.51 -4.03 -5.12
N GLU A 88 -11.51 -3.31 -5.63
CA GLU A 88 -11.34 -3.01 -7.05
C GLU A 88 -10.59 -4.14 -7.77
N ARG A 89 -9.43 -4.53 -7.22
CA ARG A 89 -8.58 -5.56 -7.84
C ARG A 89 -8.16 -6.61 -6.82
N ILE A 90 -7.94 -7.82 -7.31
CA ILE A 90 -7.26 -8.90 -6.59
C ILE A 90 -6.03 -9.25 -7.41
N LEU A 91 -4.86 -9.03 -6.84
CA LEU A 91 -3.57 -9.31 -7.47
C LEU A 91 -3.01 -10.63 -6.93
N THR A 92 -2.37 -11.37 -7.80
CA THR A 92 -1.54 -12.51 -7.42
C THR A 92 -0.28 -12.05 -6.71
N ARG A 93 0.39 -12.98 -6.02
CA ARG A 93 1.71 -12.73 -5.42
C ARG A 93 2.70 -12.14 -6.43
N GLU A 94 2.76 -12.70 -7.63
CA GLU A 94 3.67 -12.27 -8.67
C GLU A 94 3.37 -10.85 -9.17
N GLU A 95 2.09 -10.54 -9.41
CA GLU A 95 1.65 -9.18 -9.79
C GLU A 95 1.99 -8.16 -8.71
N ALA A 96 1.74 -8.50 -7.43
CA ALA A 96 2.05 -7.64 -6.29
C ALA A 96 3.58 -7.40 -6.16
N ALA A 97 4.39 -8.47 -6.22
CA ALA A 97 5.84 -8.38 -6.16
C ALA A 97 6.43 -7.54 -7.31
N ASN A 98 5.91 -7.68 -8.53
CA ASN A 98 6.34 -6.89 -9.69
C ASN A 98 6.04 -5.37 -9.52
N MET A 99 5.12 -5.02 -8.62
CA MET A 99 4.82 -3.63 -8.26
C MET A 99 5.58 -3.16 -7.00
N GLY A 100 6.49 -3.97 -6.47
CA GLY A 100 7.26 -3.66 -5.26
C GLY A 100 6.53 -3.94 -3.95
N ALA A 101 5.39 -4.64 -4.00
CA ALA A 101 4.65 -5.05 -2.81
C ALA A 101 5.24 -6.32 -2.17
N ASP A 102 4.71 -6.73 -1.00
CA ASP A 102 5.24 -7.88 -0.24
C ASP A 102 5.11 -9.20 -1.01
N GLU A 103 6.24 -9.77 -1.40
CA GLU A 103 6.35 -11.04 -2.09
C GLU A 103 5.91 -12.27 -1.26
N ASN A 104 5.72 -12.11 0.04
CA ASN A 104 5.26 -13.19 0.93
C ASN A 104 3.74 -13.28 1.03
N CYS A 105 3.00 -12.33 0.49
CA CYS A 105 1.54 -12.41 0.49
C CYS A 105 1.04 -13.55 -0.41
N PHE A 106 -0.14 -14.09 -0.09
CA PHE A 106 -0.84 -15.03 -0.96
C PHE A 106 -1.57 -14.31 -2.10
N LEU A 107 -2.20 -13.19 -1.79
CA LEU A 107 -2.88 -12.27 -2.68
C LEU A 107 -2.76 -10.85 -2.11
N MET A 108 -2.91 -9.85 -2.95
CA MET A 108 -3.06 -8.45 -2.54
C MET A 108 -4.38 -7.92 -3.10
N LEU A 109 -5.06 -7.11 -2.31
CA LEU A 109 -6.29 -6.42 -2.69
C LEU A 109 -6.00 -4.94 -2.86
N GLU A 110 -6.62 -4.34 -3.86
CA GLU A 110 -6.68 -2.89 -4.07
C GLU A 110 -8.10 -2.40 -3.78
N ALA A 111 -8.22 -1.31 -3.05
CA ALA A 111 -9.51 -0.71 -2.73
C ALA A 111 -10.07 0.11 -3.91
N LYS A 112 -11.40 0.13 -4.02
CA LYS A 112 -12.11 1.09 -4.87
C LYS A 112 -11.90 2.51 -4.37
N GLU A 113 -12.08 3.49 -5.25
CA GLU A 113 -12.11 4.89 -4.86
C GLU A 113 -13.11 5.14 -3.73
N GLY A 114 -12.71 5.95 -2.74
CA GLY A 114 -13.48 6.23 -1.54
C GLY A 114 -13.45 5.12 -0.48
N TRP A 115 -12.82 3.99 -0.74
CA TRP A 115 -12.73 2.87 0.18
C TRP A 115 -11.32 2.66 0.72
N PHE A 116 -11.24 2.11 1.94
CA PHE A 116 -10.01 1.58 2.53
C PHE A 116 -10.27 0.32 3.35
N PHE A 117 -9.23 -0.37 3.77
CA PHE A 117 -9.32 -1.61 4.54
C PHE A 117 -8.87 -1.38 5.99
N LEU A 118 -9.46 -2.15 6.91
CA LEU A 118 -9.00 -2.27 8.28
C LEU A 118 -8.95 -3.74 8.71
N ASP A 119 -8.20 -4.03 9.79
CA ASP A 119 -7.94 -5.40 10.26
C ASP A 119 -9.09 -5.99 11.10
N GLU A 120 -10.06 -5.19 11.51
CA GLU A 120 -11.18 -5.59 12.35
C GLU A 120 -12.03 -6.67 11.67
N TRP A 121 -12.84 -7.33 12.45
CA TRP A 121 -13.61 -8.50 12.02
C TRP A 121 -15.09 -8.46 12.46
N GLU A 122 -15.49 -7.52 13.30
CA GLU A 122 -16.82 -7.47 13.92
C GLU A 122 -17.93 -7.22 12.89
N GLN A 123 -17.63 -6.48 11.86
CA GLN A 123 -18.57 -6.11 10.79
C GLN A 123 -17.94 -6.26 9.41
N LEU A 124 -18.75 -6.21 8.36
CA LEU A 124 -18.28 -6.40 6.97
C LEU A 124 -17.82 -5.08 6.34
N THR A 125 -18.61 -4.02 6.54
CA THR A 125 -18.33 -2.66 6.05
C THR A 125 -18.87 -1.64 7.05
N ALA A 126 -18.34 -0.42 7.00
CA ALA A 126 -18.87 0.72 7.72
C ALA A 126 -18.66 2.02 6.91
N ALA A 127 -19.43 3.06 7.24
CA ALA A 127 -19.06 4.41 6.83
C ALA A 127 -17.90 4.91 7.70
N GLU A 128 -17.02 5.73 7.12
CA GLU A 128 -15.83 6.25 7.82
C GLU A 128 -16.19 6.90 9.16
N LYS A 129 -17.25 7.73 9.20
CA LYS A 129 -17.72 8.40 10.41
C LYS A 129 -18.13 7.46 11.56
N ASP A 130 -18.43 6.21 11.25
CA ASP A 130 -18.83 5.18 12.21
C ASP A 130 -17.65 4.31 12.65
N CYS A 131 -16.44 4.60 12.16
CA CYS A 131 -15.20 3.95 12.54
C CYS A 131 -14.49 4.73 13.65
N ALA A 132 -13.85 4.02 14.56
CA ALA A 132 -13.14 4.62 15.70
C ALA A 132 -12.01 5.59 15.31
N HIS A 133 -11.56 5.55 14.07
CA HIS A 133 -10.43 6.33 13.58
C HIS A 133 -10.82 7.60 12.81
N GLY A 134 -12.06 7.74 12.34
CA GLY A 134 -12.57 8.96 11.70
C GLY A 134 -11.70 9.49 10.54
N MET A 135 -11.10 8.60 9.75
CA MET A 135 -10.18 8.97 8.67
C MET A 135 -10.95 9.48 7.44
N LYS A 136 -10.66 10.69 7.02
CA LYS A 136 -11.22 11.29 5.80
C LYS A 136 -10.31 11.17 4.59
N GLY A 137 -9.06 10.81 4.81
CA GLY A 137 -8.07 10.58 3.78
C GLY A 137 -7.11 9.48 4.21
N THR A 138 -6.64 8.69 3.27
CA THR A 138 -5.68 7.62 3.51
C THR A 138 -4.77 7.39 2.30
N HIS A 139 -3.82 6.50 2.45
CA HIS A 139 -2.79 6.16 1.47
C HIS A 139 -2.75 4.63 1.21
N GLY A 140 -1.64 4.11 0.71
CA GLY A 140 -1.44 2.67 0.53
C GLY A 140 -2.11 2.08 -0.71
N TYR A 141 -2.54 2.93 -1.66
CA TYR A 141 -3.03 2.49 -2.98
C TYR A 141 -1.87 2.16 -3.91
N LEU A 142 -2.17 1.41 -4.97
CA LEU A 142 -1.18 1.06 -5.99
C LEU A 142 -0.58 2.32 -6.63
N PRO A 143 0.74 2.36 -6.86
CA PRO A 143 1.40 3.45 -7.57
C PRO A 143 1.00 3.46 -9.06
N GLY A 144 1.22 4.60 -9.71
CA GLY A 144 1.03 4.76 -11.17
C GLY A 144 -0.25 5.48 -11.57
N GLU A 145 -1.18 5.72 -10.67
CA GLU A 145 -2.31 6.61 -10.89
C GLU A 145 -1.85 8.07 -10.98
N THR A 146 -2.32 8.83 -11.98
CA THR A 146 -1.89 10.22 -12.18
C THR A 146 -2.30 11.15 -11.05
N ASP A 147 -3.35 10.80 -10.32
CA ASP A 147 -3.88 11.52 -9.16
C ASP A 147 -3.29 11.03 -7.83
N TYR A 148 -2.32 10.09 -7.87
CA TYR A 148 -1.67 9.53 -6.69
C TYR A 148 -0.16 9.77 -6.70
N GLN A 149 0.28 10.89 -7.30
CA GLN A 149 1.68 11.32 -7.35
C GLN A 149 1.99 12.28 -6.22
N THR A 150 3.24 12.26 -5.77
CA THR A 150 3.78 13.22 -4.82
C THR A 150 4.73 14.20 -5.51
N PHE A 151 5.50 14.97 -4.75
CA PHE A 151 6.40 15.98 -5.29
C PHE A 151 7.80 15.86 -4.71
N PHE A 152 8.77 16.32 -5.49
CA PHE A 152 10.16 16.43 -5.08
C PHE A 152 10.71 17.78 -5.54
N ALA A 153 11.30 18.57 -4.63
CA ALA A 153 11.89 19.86 -4.93
C ALA A 153 13.13 20.11 -4.10
N MET A 154 14.14 20.74 -4.71
CA MET A 154 15.38 21.08 -4.04
C MET A 154 15.77 22.54 -4.32
N SER A 155 16.45 23.19 -3.35
CA SER A 155 16.97 24.53 -3.51
C SER A 155 18.21 24.73 -2.65
N GLY A 156 19.18 25.48 -3.13
CA GLY A 156 20.39 25.84 -2.38
C GLY A 156 21.69 25.41 -3.03
N CYS A 157 22.68 25.07 -2.19
CA CYS A 157 24.02 24.67 -2.64
C CYS A 157 23.96 23.43 -3.52
N SER A 158 24.76 23.41 -4.60
CA SER A 158 24.88 22.30 -5.55
C SER A 158 23.58 21.96 -6.34
N ILE A 159 22.55 22.81 -6.23
CA ILE A 159 21.30 22.64 -7.00
C ILE A 159 21.31 23.59 -8.19
N ARG A 160 20.97 23.06 -9.37
CA ARG A 160 20.85 23.85 -10.60
C ARG A 160 19.59 24.72 -10.54
N ALA A 161 19.78 26.03 -10.54
CA ALA A 161 18.67 26.98 -10.49
C ALA A 161 17.73 26.84 -11.71
N GLY A 162 16.42 26.76 -11.47
CA GLY A 162 15.40 26.68 -12.50
C GLY A 162 15.31 25.33 -13.22
N ALA A 163 16.06 24.30 -12.79
CA ALA A 163 15.94 22.97 -13.36
C ALA A 163 14.53 22.40 -13.13
N ARG A 164 14.03 21.70 -14.14
CA ARG A 164 12.79 20.94 -14.11
C ARG A 164 13.03 19.55 -14.68
N VAL A 165 12.42 18.54 -14.06
CA VAL A 165 12.45 17.15 -14.51
C VAL A 165 11.06 16.84 -15.06
N GLU A 166 10.95 16.67 -16.36
CA GLU A 166 9.66 16.48 -17.07
C GLU A 166 9.17 15.01 -17.02
N LYS A 167 10.02 14.09 -16.63
CA LYS A 167 9.69 12.68 -16.47
C LYS A 167 9.25 12.36 -15.04
N ASN A 168 8.44 11.34 -14.88
CA ASN A 168 8.17 10.76 -13.56
C ASN A 168 9.47 10.19 -12.97
N ILE A 169 9.72 10.51 -11.72
CA ILE A 169 10.81 9.95 -10.91
C ILE A 169 10.21 9.00 -9.88
N ALA A 170 10.99 8.03 -9.46
CA ALA A 170 10.60 7.12 -8.40
C ALA A 170 11.15 7.59 -7.05
N LEU A 171 10.50 7.22 -5.94
CA LEU A 171 10.96 7.60 -4.60
C LEU A 171 12.41 7.15 -4.31
N TRP A 172 12.82 6.01 -4.84
CA TRP A 172 14.21 5.53 -4.70
C TRP A 172 15.23 6.39 -5.47
N ASP A 173 14.81 7.15 -6.51
CA ASP A 173 15.68 8.11 -7.19
C ASP A 173 15.98 9.32 -6.31
N GLU A 174 15.05 9.70 -5.44
CA GLU A 174 15.25 10.74 -4.43
C GLU A 174 16.38 10.36 -3.46
N GLY A 175 16.33 9.14 -2.92
CA GLY A 175 17.36 8.60 -2.02
C GLY A 175 18.75 8.59 -2.67
N ALA A 176 18.85 8.10 -3.91
CA ALA A 176 20.10 8.10 -4.68
C ALA A 176 20.62 9.51 -4.93
N THR A 177 19.73 10.48 -5.19
CA THR A 177 20.09 11.89 -5.44
C THR A 177 20.58 12.56 -4.16
N LEU A 178 19.93 12.33 -3.02
CA LEU A 178 20.36 12.86 -1.72
C LEU A 178 21.71 12.28 -1.30
N ALA A 179 21.94 10.99 -1.52
CA ALA A 179 23.22 10.36 -1.25
C ALA A 179 24.35 10.97 -2.10
N ALA A 180 24.08 11.23 -3.39
CA ALA A 180 25.05 11.90 -4.25
C ALA A 180 25.39 13.32 -3.78
N LEU A 181 24.40 14.09 -3.31
CA LEU A 181 24.61 15.42 -2.72
C LEU A 181 25.44 15.39 -1.44
N LEU A 182 25.33 14.34 -0.67
CA LEU A 182 26.07 14.15 0.60
C LEU A 182 27.38 13.41 0.41
N GLU A 183 27.76 13.05 -0.83
CA GLU A 183 28.93 12.24 -1.15
C GLU A 183 28.96 10.89 -0.40
N ILE A 184 27.76 10.30 -0.20
CA ILE A 184 27.59 9.01 0.47
C ILE A 184 27.45 7.93 -0.60
N ASP A 185 28.23 6.86 -0.47
CA ASP A 185 28.09 5.64 -1.26
C ASP A 185 27.03 4.71 -0.60
N LEU A 186 25.88 4.54 -1.26
CA LEU A 186 24.83 3.60 -0.83
C LEU A 186 25.10 2.16 -1.32
N GLY A 187 26.17 1.93 -2.06
CA GLY A 187 26.40 0.66 -2.75
C GLY A 187 25.34 0.42 -3.85
N LYS A 188 24.90 -0.83 -4.00
CA LYS A 188 23.86 -1.17 -4.98
C LYS A 188 22.51 -0.64 -4.53
N THR A 189 21.89 0.20 -5.33
CA THR A 189 20.54 0.75 -5.11
C THR A 189 19.69 0.61 -6.37
N ASP A 190 18.35 0.57 -6.21
CA ASP A 190 17.42 0.55 -7.34
C ASP A 190 17.22 1.95 -7.93
N GLY A 191 17.62 3.01 -7.21
CA GLY A 191 17.48 4.40 -7.62
C GLY A 191 18.61 4.90 -8.50
N SER A 192 18.29 5.91 -9.30
CA SER A 192 19.21 6.65 -10.15
C SER A 192 19.30 8.11 -9.72
N VAL A 193 20.50 8.68 -9.75
CA VAL A 193 20.70 10.11 -9.41
C VAL A 193 20.01 10.98 -10.46
N ILE A 194 19.19 11.92 -10.03
CA ILE A 194 18.49 12.92 -10.87
C ILE A 194 19.47 14.04 -11.21
N ARG A 195 20.40 13.75 -12.16
CA ARG A 195 21.52 14.65 -12.51
C ARG A 195 21.07 15.98 -13.09
N GLU A 196 19.87 16.03 -13.67
CA GLU A 196 19.27 17.25 -14.24
C GLU A 196 19.11 18.36 -13.18
N MET A 197 18.95 17.99 -11.91
CA MET A 197 18.76 18.93 -10.79
C MET A 197 20.07 19.37 -10.14
N LEU A 198 21.20 18.71 -10.42
CA LEU A 198 22.50 18.97 -9.79
C LEU A 198 23.39 19.87 -10.65
N GLN A 199 24.28 20.64 -9.99
CA GLN A 199 25.33 21.46 -10.64
C GLN A 199 26.51 20.60 -11.07
#